data_5e7b75ea08948e60cc60607e10cb24bc
#
_entry.id   5e7b75ea08948e60cc60607e10cb24bc
#
_cell.length_a   1.000
_cell.length_b   1.000
_cell.length_c   1.000
_cell.angle_alpha   90.00
_cell.angle_beta   90.00
_cell.angle_gamma   90.00
#
_symmetry.space_group_name_H-M   'P 1'
#
loop_
_entity.id
_entity.type
_entity.pdbx_description
1 polymer ?
#
loop_
_entity_poly.entity_id
_entity_poly.type
_entity_poly.pdbx_seq_one_letter_code
_entity_poly.pdbx_strand_id
1 'polypeptide(L)'
;ILDQGEPKYLNSPETPLFSKGNTLYGLFEARQAIRAKEYVLVCEGYMDVVALAQLGFPNAVATLGTACTANHVRMLLRQTDKVVFSFDGDSAGQRAAQRALEACLPLMSDDKEIRFLFLPTEHDPDSYVRAYGAAAFEKAIQEAMSISSFFFKVASEGHDLTTPEGRAHTHHAAKPLLLSMPPIALRTQMLRELAIRTNTTPAELEAFCGLTIVPAPQVTYQTKVLKPQSGANAQTV
;
A
#
# COMPACT_ATOMS: atom_id res chain seq x y z
N ILE A 1 23.02 -16.82 17.86
CA ILE A 1 22.12 -17.59 16.99
C ILE A 1 22.17 -19.01 17.50
N LEU A 2 21.06 -19.56 17.92
CA LEU A 2 20.97 -20.96 18.30
C LEU A 2 20.59 -21.75 17.05
N ASP A 3 21.38 -22.75 16.68
CA ASP A 3 21.13 -23.58 15.49
C ASP A 3 19.89 -24.48 15.63
N GLN A 4 19.40 -24.65 16.85
CA GLN A 4 18.15 -25.37 17.17
C GLN A 4 17.53 -24.72 18.39
N GLY A 5 16.39 -24.05 18.22
CA GLY A 5 15.62 -23.45 19.31
C GLY A 5 14.75 -22.29 18.86
N GLU A 6 13.52 -22.20 19.34
CA GLU A 6 12.68 -21.00 19.23
C GLU A 6 12.74 -20.21 20.55
N PRO A 7 12.84 -18.88 20.50
CA PRO A 7 12.90 -18.03 19.30
C PRO A 7 14.31 -17.95 18.69
N LYS A 8 14.41 -17.87 17.36
CA LYS A 8 15.66 -17.73 16.58
C LYS A 8 16.50 -16.53 17.04
N TYR A 9 15.86 -15.47 17.52
CA TYR A 9 16.48 -14.26 18.08
C TYR A 9 15.74 -13.81 19.35
N LEU A 10 16.52 -13.41 20.36
CA LEU A 10 16.02 -12.73 21.56
C LEU A 10 16.08 -11.22 21.33
N ASN A 11 14.92 -10.62 21.16
CA ASN A 11 14.79 -9.15 21.15
C ASN A 11 14.82 -8.60 22.58
N SER A 12 15.34 -7.37 22.76
CA SER A 12 15.28 -6.65 24.02
C SER A 12 13.84 -6.56 24.53
N PRO A 13 13.60 -6.65 25.86
CA PRO A 13 12.28 -6.41 26.42
C PRO A 13 11.85 -4.95 26.20
N GLU A 14 10.55 -4.69 26.25
CA GLU A 14 10.01 -3.34 26.30
C GLU A 14 10.50 -2.62 27.55
N THR A 15 10.90 -1.35 27.40
CA THR A 15 11.33 -0.48 28.49
C THR A 15 10.75 0.93 28.32
N PRO A 16 10.79 1.81 29.32
CA PRO A 16 10.36 3.21 29.13
C PRO A 16 11.11 3.96 28.01
N LEU A 17 12.31 3.50 27.67
CA LEU A 17 13.16 4.10 26.61
C LEU A 17 13.12 3.32 25.28
N PHE A 18 12.55 2.13 25.26
CA PHE A 18 12.52 1.27 24.07
C PHE A 18 11.16 0.62 23.91
N SER A 19 10.44 1.00 22.86
CA SER A 19 9.16 0.39 22.46
C SER A 19 9.26 -0.10 21.03
N LYS A 20 9.09 -1.42 20.84
CA LYS A 20 9.14 -2.06 19.51
C LYS A 20 8.10 -1.48 18.55
N GLY A 21 6.91 -1.16 19.06
CA GLY A 21 5.83 -0.56 18.28
C GLY A 21 6.08 0.89 17.84
N ASN A 22 7.13 1.52 18.36
CA ASN A 22 7.51 2.92 18.10
C ASN A 22 8.96 3.06 17.59
N THR A 23 9.63 1.96 17.25
CA THR A 23 11.03 1.97 16.83
C THR A 23 11.18 1.16 15.55
N LEU A 24 11.90 1.73 14.58
CA LEU A 24 12.32 1.05 13.35
C LEU A 24 13.84 0.89 13.36
N TYR A 25 14.31 -0.33 13.18
CA TYR A 25 15.74 -0.62 13.06
C TYR A 25 16.32 0.00 11.79
N GLY A 26 17.48 0.63 11.89
CA GLY A 26 18.19 1.20 10.74
C GLY A 26 17.61 2.53 10.22
N LEU A 27 16.54 3.08 10.81
CA LEU A 27 15.90 4.28 10.26
C LEU A 27 16.80 5.50 10.27
N PHE A 28 17.66 5.64 11.29
CA PHE A 28 18.59 6.78 11.36
C PHE A 28 19.65 6.69 10.26
N GLU A 29 20.24 5.52 10.09
CA GLU A 29 21.28 5.22 9.11
C GLU A 29 20.74 5.31 7.68
N ALA A 30 19.50 4.86 7.45
CA ALA A 30 18.87 4.83 6.14
C ALA A 30 18.43 6.22 5.61
N ARG A 31 18.34 7.25 6.45
CA ARG A 31 17.75 8.56 6.08
C ARG A 31 18.32 9.18 4.82
N GLN A 32 19.64 9.16 4.66
CA GLN A 32 20.29 9.74 3.49
C GLN A 32 19.96 8.95 2.23
N ALA A 33 19.97 7.63 2.32
CA ALA A 33 19.64 6.75 1.22
C ALA A 33 18.15 6.81 0.84
N ILE A 34 17.25 6.93 1.81
CA ILE A 34 15.82 7.12 1.58
C ILE A 34 15.59 8.39 0.76
N ARG A 35 16.24 9.50 1.11
CA ARG A 35 16.13 10.75 0.35
C ARG A 35 16.68 10.63 -1.06
N ALA A 36 17.81 9.94 -1.23
CA ALA A 36 18.46 9.77 -2.54
C ALA A 36 17.69 8.83 -3.47
N LYS A 37 17.05 7.79 -2.92
CA LYS A 37 16.26 6.80 -3.66
C LYS A 37 14.77 7.16 -3.75
N GLU A 38 14.30 8.13 -2.97
CA GLU A 38 12.93 8.61 -2.88
C GLU A 38 11.92 7.54 -2.39
N TYR A 39 12.39 6.46 -1.81
CA TYR A 39 11.56 5.44 -1.15
C TYR A 39 12.27 4.80 0.03
N VAL A 40 11.50 4.21 0.93
CA VAL A 40 11.97 3.36 2.02
C VAL A 40 11.53 1.91 1.78
N LEU A 41 12.44 0.97 2.00
CA LEU A 41 12.16 -0.46 1.97
C LEU A 41 12.01 -0.96 3.40
N VAL A 42 10.90 -1.61 3.71
CA VAL A 42 10.59 -2.13 5.05
C VAL A 42 10.62 -3.65 5.03
N CYS A 43 11.51 -4.25 5.82
CA CYS A 43 11.67 -5.69 5.97
C CYS A 43 11.17 -6.16 7.35
N GLU A 44 11.00 -7.47 7.53
CA GLU A 44 10.60 -8.06 8.80
C GLU A 44 11.80 -8.18 9.76
N GLY A 45 12.95 -8.59 9.24
CA GLY A 45 14.16 -8.87 10.02
C GLY A 45 15.22 -7.77 9.99
N TYR A 46 15.86 -7.50 11.12
CA TYR A 46 16.97 -6.55 11.18
C TYR A 46 18.24 -7.09 10.47
N MET A 47 18.38 -8.41 10.33
CA MET A 47 19.48 -9.00 9.58
C MET A 47 19.36 -8.73 8.09
N ASP A 48 18.12 -8.71 7.55
CA ASP A 48 17.88 -8.33 6.16
C ASP A 48 18.33 -6.89 5.89
N VAL A 49 18.08 -5.98 6.83
CA VAL A 49 18.51 -4.58 6.72
C VAL A 49 20.04 -4.49 6.60
N VAL A 50 20.77 -5.23 7.45
CA VAL A 50 22.24 -5.25 7.42
C VAL A 50 22.76 -5.80 6.10
N ALA A 51 22.19 -6.92 5.64
CA ALA A 51 22.58 -7.56 4.39
C ALA A 51 22.23 -6.67 3.18
N LEU A 52 21.04 -6.14 3.13
CA LEU A 52 20.58 -5.25 2.06
C LEU A 52 21.42 -3.98 1.96
N ALA A 53 21.84 -3.39 3.08
CA ALA A 53 22.73 -2.23 3.07
C ALA A 53 24.07 -2.54 2.36
N GLN A 54 24.62 -3.74 2.56
CA GLN A 54 25.84 -4.20 1.88
C GLN A 54 25.60 -4.51 0.39
N LEU A 55 24.37 -4.90 0.03
CA LEU A 55 23.98 -5.30 -1.32
C LEU A 55 23.44 -4.14 -2.18
N GLY A 56 23.57 -2.89 -1.70
CA GLY A 56 23.19 -1.69 -2.46
C GLY A 56 21.79 -1.11 -2.13
N PHE A 57 21.15 -1.60 -1.06
CA PHE A 57 19.84 -1.11 -0.56
C PHE A 57 19.95 -0.51 0.84
N PRO A 58 20.78 0.54 1.05
CA PRO A 58 20.96 1.16 2.37
C PRO A 58 19.73 1.95 2.85
N ASN A 59 18.67 2.04 2.05
CA ASN A 59 17.37 2.61 2.38
C ASN A 59 16.40 1.60 3.03
N ALA A 60 16.90 0.42 3.43
CA ALA A 60 16.14 -0.60 4.13
C ALA A 60 16.03 -0.30 5.63
N VAL A 61 14.88 -0.62 6.22
CA VAL A 61 14.59 -0.56 7.66
C VAL A 61 13.79 -1.80 8.07
N ALA A 62 13.75 -2.13 9.37
CA ALA A 62 12.93 -3.26 9.83
C ALA A 62 12.08 -2.92 11.05
N THR A 63 10.96 -3.65 11.19
CA THR A 63 10.25 -3.79 12.45
C THR A 63 11.01 -4.74 13.38
N LEU A 64 10.86 -4.58 14.68
CA LEU A 64 11.67 -5.30 15.67
C LEU A 64 10.95 -6.53 16.23
N GLY A 65 10.58 -7.48 15.36
CA GLY A 65 9.86 -8.69 15.74
C GLY A 65 8.45 -8.41 16.25
N THR A 66 7.83 -7.37 15.73
CA THR A 66 6.43 -7.01 15.97
C THR A 66 5.75 -6.65 14.64
N ALA A 67 4.43 -6.76 14.59
CA ALA A 67 3.68 -6.30 13.43
C ALA A 67 3.90 -4.80 13.18
N CYS A 68 3.83 -4.38 11.93
CA CYS A 68 3.87 -2.97 11.58
C CYS A 68 2.70 -2.22 12.24
N THR A 69 3.01 -1.16 12.97
CA THR A 69 2.03 -0.33 13.68
C THR A 69 1.75 0.96 12.92
N ALA A 70 0.64 1.64 13.25
CA ALA A 70 0.36 2.98 12.72
C ALA A 70 1.46 4.00 13.06
N ASN A 71 2.20 3.83 14.19
CA ASN A 71 3.32 4.68 14.52
C ASN A 71 4.52 4.43 13.62
N HIS A 72 4.81 3.17 13.28
CA HIS A 72 5.82 2.85 12.27
C HIS A 72 5.50 3.51 10.93
N VAL A 73 4.25 3.37 10.46
CA VAL A 73 3.81 3.99 9.20
C VAL A 73 3.97 5.52 9.23
N ARG A 74 3.56 6.18 10.33
CA ARG A 74 3.77 7.64 10.49
C ARG A 74 5.25 8.03 10.43
N MET A 75 6.13 7.22 11.03
CA MET A 75 7.58 7.49 11.00
C MET A 75 8.14 7.35 9.58
N LEU A 76 7.71 6.35 8.84
CA LEU A 76 8.09 6.11 7.44
C LEU A 76 7.62 7.25 6.54
N LEU A 77 6.33 7.61 6.60
CA LEU A 77 5.72 8.66 5.79
C LEU A 77 6.23 10.08 6.09
N ARG A 78 6.96 10.27 7.19
CA ARG A 78 7.71 11.50 7.48
C ARG A 78 9.05 11.56 6.74
N GLN A 79 9.58 10.44 6.28
CA GLN A 79 10.87 10.39 5.57
C GLN A 79 10.70 10.49 4.05
N THR A 80 9.62 9.92 3.51
CA THR A 80 9.36 9.82 2.08
C THR A 80 7.87 9.58 1.81
N ASP A 81 7.42 9.88 0.59
CA ASP A 81 6.05 9.62 0.15
C ASP A 81 5.86 8.19 -0.36
N LYS A 82 6.94 7.44 -0.60
CA LYS A 82 6.90 6.09 -1.12
C LYS A 82 7.47 5.07 -0.14
N VAL A 83 6.62 4.13 0.29
CA VAL A 83 6.96 3.02 1.20
C VAL A 83 6.75 1.69 0.48
N VAL A 84 7.76 0.83 0.48
CA VAL A 84 7.67 -0.53 -0.05
C VAL A 84 7.89 -1.51 1.10
N PHE A 85 6.88 -2.30 1.42
CA PHE A 85 7.00 -3.39 2.38
C PHE A 85 7.42 -4.66 1.65
N SER A 86 8.45 -5.33 2.14
CA SER A 86 8.90 -6.64 1.65
C SER A 86 8.54 -7.71 2.68
N PHE A 87 7.79 -8.70 2.23
CA PHE A 87 7.36 -9.83 3.04
C PHE A 87 7.82 -11.14 2.44
N ASP A 88 8.07 -12.11 3.29
CA ASP A 88 8.29 -13.49 2.87
C ASP A 88 7.02 -14.03 2.21
N GLY A 89 7.16 -14.91 1.22
CA GLY A 89 6.02 -15.44 0.46
C GLY A 89 5.17 -16.46 1.22
N ASP A 90 5.49 -16.73 2.48
CA ASP A 90 4.79 -17.71 3.31
C ASP A 90 3.49 -17.15 3.96
N SER A 91 2.78 -18.01 4.68
CA SER A 91 1.53 -17.63 5.35
C SER A 91 1.73 -16.64 6.51
N ALA A 92 2.92 -16.58 7.11
CA ALA A 92 3.23 -15.62 8.17
C ALA A 92 3.45 -14.23 7.57
N GLY A 93 4.21 -14.13 6.47
CA GLY A 93 4.39 -12.89 5.70
C GLY A 93 3.07 -12.36 5.13
N GLN A 94 2.17 -13.23 4.64
CA GLN A 94 0.83 -12.79 4.20
C GLN A 94 0.03 -12.16 5.34
N ARG A 95 0.03 -12.76 6.53
CA ARG A 95 -0.64 -12.18 7.72
C ARG A 95 0.03 -10.88 8.19
N ALA A 96 1.36 -10.80 8.10
CA ALA A 96 2.09 -9.57 8.43
C ALA A 96 1.76 -8.44 7.45
N ALA A 97 1.65 -8.75 6.16
CA ALA A 97 1.24 -7.82 5.12
C ALA A 97 -0.19 -7.30 5.34
N GLN A 98 -1.13 -8.17 5.70
CA GLN A 98 -2.50 -7.74 6.00
C GLN A 98 -2.55 -6.76 7.18
N ARG A 99 -1.80 -7.03 8.26
CA ARG A 99 -1.70 -6.10 9.40
C ARG A 99 -1.04 -4.77 9.00
N ALA A 100 -0.04 -4.81 8.11
CA ALA A 100 0.57 -3.61 7.57
C ALA A 100 -0.42 -2.81 6.72
N LEU A 101 -1.24 -3.46 5.88
CA LEU A 101 -2.33 -2.83 5.14
C LEU A 101 -3.29 -2.10 6.09
N GLU A 102 -3.79 -2.77 7.11
CA GLU A 102 -4.70 -2.21 8.12
C GLU A 102 -4.08 -1.00 8.85
N ALA A 103 -2.76 -1.04 9.12
CA ALA A 103 -2.05 0.08 9.75
C ALA A 103 -1.82 1.26 8.78
N CYS A 104 -1.73 1.01 7.46
CA CYS A 104 -1.49 2.02 6.45
C CYS A 104 -2.76 2.77 6.06
N LEU A 105 -3.90 2.08 5.88
CA LEU A 105 -5.13 2.65 5.34
C LEU A 105 -5.60 3.92 6.06
N PRO A 106 -5.57 4.03 7.41
CA PRO A 106 -5.97 5.25 8.12
C PRO A 106 -5.03 6.45 7.91
N LEU A 107 -3.82 6.20 7.41
CA LEU A 107 -2.75 7.19 7.25
C LEU A 107 -2.51 7.58 5.79
N MET A 108 -3.33 7.06 4.87
CA MET A 108 -3.22 7.37 3.45
C MET A 108 -3.64 8.81 3.15
N SER A 109 -2.96 9.38 2.18
CA SER A 109 -3.33 10.61 1.47
C SER A 109 -3.03 10.43 -0.02
N ASP A 110 -3.58 11.28 -0.86
CA ASP A 110 -3.51 11.10 -2.32
C ASP A 110 -2.10 11.28 -2.90
N ASP A 111 -1.16 11.84 -2.13
CA ASP A 111 0.25 12.02 -2.46
C ASP A 111 1.15 10.87 -1.99
N LYS A 112 0.63 9.89 -1.24
CA LYS A 112 1.41 8.77 -0.70
C LYS A 112 1.29 7.52 -1.54
N GLU A 113 2.40 6.82 -1.72
CA GLU A 113 2.49 5.56 -2.43
C GLU A 113 2.96 4.45 -1.48
N ILE A 114 2.12 3.44 -1.27
CA ILE A 114 2.46 2.26 -0.47
C ILE A 114 2.36 1.03 -1.36
N ARG A 115 3.40 0.21 -1.34
CA ARG A 115 3.51 -1.03 -2.11
C ARG A 115 3.85 -2.22 -1.23
N PHE A 116 3.47 -3.40 -1.68
CA PHE A 116 3.67 -4.69 -1.03
C PHE A 116 4.41 -5.62 -1.98
N LEU A 117 5.64 -5.95 -1.65
CA LEU A 117 6.47 -6.91 -2.33
C LEU A 117 6.37 -8.26 -1.61
N PHE A 118 6.00 -9.29 -2.32
CA PHE A 118 6.01 -10.67 -1.84
C PHE A 118 7.11 -11.43 -2.59
N LEU A 119 8.09 -11.90 -1.86
CA LEU A 119 9.16 -12.73 -2.43
C LEU A 119 8.68 -14.17 -2.59
N PRO A 120 9.35 -14.98 -3.43
CA PRO A 120 9.14 -16.43 -3.44
C PRO A 120 9.32 -17.02 -2.05
N THR A 121 8.55 -18.07 -1.72
CA THR A 121 8.47 -18.66 -0.37
C THR A 121 9.81 -19.14 0.19
N GLU A 122 10.75 -19.51 -0.69
CA GLU A 122 12.08 -19.98 -0.37
C GLU A 122 13.10 -18.85 -0.12
N HIS A 123 12.71 -17.59 -0.29
CA HIS A 123 13.60 -16.45 -0.20
C HIS A 123 13.14 -15.39 0.80
N ASP A 124 14.06 -14.93 1.62
CA ASP A 124 14.06 -13.65 2.28
C ASP A 124 14.79 -12.59 1.40
N PRO A 125 14.76 -11.30 1.73
CA PRO A 125 15.40 -10.25 0.94
C PRO A 125 16.90 -10.48 0.71
N ASP A 126 17.64 -10.96 1.70
CA ASP A 126 19.08 -11.24 1.58
C ASP A 126 19.35 -12.36 0.58
N SER A 127 18.71 -13.51 0.76
CA SER A 127 18.90 -14.68 -0.11
C SER A 127 18.43 -14.41 -1.53
N TYR A 128 17.34 -13.62 -1.72
CA TYR A 128 16.86 -13.23 -3.04
C TYR A 128 17.90 -12.40 -3.81
N VAL A 129 18.47 -11.37 -3.17
CA VAL A 129 19.48 -10.53 -3.82
C VAL A 129 20.75 -11.33 -4.13
N ARG A 130 21.17 -12.25 -3.25
CA ARG A 130 22.33 -13.13 -3.50
C ARG A 130 22.09 -14.10 -4.65
N ALA A 131 20.87 -14.62 -4.78
CA ALA A 131 20.53 -15.58 -5.84
C ALA A 131 20.33 -14.92 -7.21
N TYR A 132 19.64 -13.78 -7.26
CA TYR A 132 19.19 -13.18 -8.51
C TYR A 132 19.84 -11.83 -8.83
N GLY A 133 20.59 -11.25 -7.89
CA GLY A 133 21.27 -9.98 -8.05
C GLY A 133 20.43 -8.75 -7.74
N ALA A 134 21.11 -7.62 -7.49
CA ALA A 134 20.49 -6.37 -7.11
C ALA A 134 19.51 -5.82 -8.17
N ALA A 135 19.82 -6.00 -9.47
CA ALA A 135 18.95 -5.55 -10.55
C ALA A 135 17.59 -6.27 -10.57
N ALA A 136 17.58 -7.57 -10.29
CA ALA A 136 16.34 -8.35 -10.20
C ALA A 136 15.48 -7.90 -9.00
N PHE A 137 16.12 -7.61 -7.88
CA PHE A 137 15.42 -7.12 -6.69
C PHE A 137 14.86 -5.70 -6.88
N GLU A 138 15.63 -4.81 -7.52
CA GLU A 138 15.13 -3.46 -7.88
C GLU A 138 13.91 -3.55 -8.80
N LYS A 139 13.93 -4.45 -9.79
CA LYS A 139 12.77 -4.72 -10.65
C LYS A 139 11.58 -5.23 -9.83
N ALA A 140 11.78 -6.17 -8.93
CA ALA A 140 10.73 -6.68 -8.04
C ALA A 140 10.12 -5.57 -7.17
N ILE A 141 10.94 -4.64 -6.65
CA ILE A 141 10.47 -3.46 -5.91
C ILE A 141 9.60 -2.56 -6.78
N GLN A 142 9.98 -2.32 -8.05
CA GLN A 142 9.20 -1.50 -8.99
C GLN A 142 7.88 -2.17 -9.36
N GLU A 143 7.84 -3.49 -9.48
CA GLU A 143 6.66 -4.29 -9.79
C GLU A 143 5.81 -4.64 -8.55
N ALA A 144 6.22 -4.22 -7.36
CA ALA A 144 5.52 -4.49 -6.11
C ALA A 144 4.05 -4.01 -6.18
N MET A 145 3.16 -4.80 -5.59
CA MET A 145 1.71 -4.60 -5.64
C MET A 145 1.31 -3.29 -4.93
N SER A 146 0.49 -2.47 -5.58
CA SER A 146 -0.04 -1.24 -4.96
C SER A 146 -0.96 -1.56 -3.77
N ILE A 147 -1.12 -0.59 -2.86
CA ILE A 147 -2.03 -0.73 -1.70
C ILE A 147 -3.47 -1.07 -2.13
N SER A 148 -3.95 -0.48 -3.22
CA SER A 148 -5.29 -0.78 -3.75
C SER A 148 -5.38 -2.20 -4.29
N SER A 149 -4.39 -2.66 -5.05
CA SER A 149 -4.35 -4.04 -5.56
C SER A 149 -4.31 -5.07 -4.42
N PHE A 150 -3.51 -4.79 -3.39
CA PHE A 150 -3.43 -5.67 -2.22
C PHE A 150 -4.72 -5.64 -1.39
N PHE A 151 -5.35 -4.46 -1.23
CA PHE A 151 -6.67 -4.34 -0.61
C PHE A 151 -7.71 -5.24 -1.30
N PHE A 152 -7.79 -5.20 -2.65
CA PHE A 152 -8.73 -6.05 -3.38
C PHE A 152 -8.42 -7.53 -3.23
N LYS A 153 -7.14 -7.91 -3.24
CA LYS A 153 -6.72 -9.28 -2.99
C LYS A 153 -7.21 -9.77 -1.62
N VAL A 154 -6.96 -9.00 -0.56
CA VAL A 154 -7.38 -9.33 0.81
C VAL A 154 -8.90 -9.39 0.93
N ALA A 155 -9.62 -8.41 0.37
CA ALA A 155 -11.08 -8.35 0.47
C ALA A 155 -11.80 -9.49 -0.26
N SER A 156 -11.21 -10.02 -1.34
CA SER A 156 -11.79 -11.10 -2.13
C SER A 156 -11.20 -12.50 -1.82
N GLU A 157 -10.27 -12.59 -0.89
CA GLU A 157 -9.57 -13.84 -0.58
C GLU A 157 -10.56 -14.92 -0.13
N GLY A 158 -10.50 -16.09 -0.79
CA GLY A 158 -11.39 -17.22 -0.50
C GLY A 158 -12.83 -17.05 -0.99
N HIS A 159 -13.16 -15.98 -1.74
CA HIS A 159 -14.51 -15.70 -2.21
C HIS A 159 -14.61 -15.73 -3.74
N ASP A 160 -15.61 -16.45 -4.26
CA ASP A 160 -15.91 -16.50 -5.68
C ASP A 160 -16.79 -15.32 -6.10
N LEU A 161 -16.20 -14.34 -6.78
CA LEU A 161 -16.91 -13.13 -7.24
C LEU A 161 -17.94 -13.40 -8.35
N THR A 162 -17.98 -14.59 -8.93
CA THR A 162 -19.03 -14.98 -9.89
C THR A 162 -20.36 -15.21 -9.19
N THR A 163 -20.33 -15.57 -7.90
CA THR A 163 -21.54 -15.85 -7.08
C THR A 163 -22.02 -14.60 -6.31
N PRO A 164 -23.32 -14.46 -6.08
CA PRO A 164 -23.85 -13.39 -5.22
C PRO A 164 -23.29 -13.43 -3.80
N GLU A 165 -23.14 -14.62 -3.23
CA GLU A 165 -22.60 -14.85 -1.88
C GLU A 165 -21.15 -14.39 -1.78
N GLY A 166 -20.30 -14.76 -2.75
CA GLY A 166 -18.90 -14.34 -2.79
C GLY A 166 -18.75 -12.83 -2.93
N ARG A 167 -19.59 -12.18 -3.75
CA ARG A 167 -19.63 -10.71 -3.81
C ARG A 167 -20.07 -10.07 -2.50
N ALA A 168 -21.10 -10.62 -1.83
CA ALA A 168 -21.56 -10.11 -0.55
C ALA A 168 -20.49 -10.26 0.55
N HIS A 169 -19.78 -11.40 0.59
CA HIS A 169 -18.65 -11.60 1.51
C HIS A 169 -17.52 -10.61 1.24
N THR A 170 -17.18 -10.38 -0.02
CA THR A 170 -16.16 -9.38 -0.39
C THR A 170 -16.55 -7.98 0.05
N HIS A 171 -17.82 -7.56 -0.09
CA HIS A 171 -18.30 -6.28 0.45
C HIS A 171 -18.16 -6.21 1.97
N HIS A 172 -18.53 -7.30 2.66
CA HIS A 172 -18.41 -7.36 4.12
C HIS A 172 -16.97 -7.23 4.60
N ALA A 173 -16.03 -7.92 3.94
CA ALA A 173 -14.59 -7.84 4.25
C ALA A 173 -13.98 -6.47 3.90
N ALA A 174 -14.37 -5.88 2.76
CA ALA A 174 -13.89 -4.58 2.32
C ALA A 174 -14.37 -3.41 3.18
N LYS A 175 -15.59 -3.50 3.74
CA LYS A 175 -16.24 -2.41 4.49
C LYS A 175 -15.39 -1.82 5.61
N PRO A 176 -14.87 -2.57 6.60
CA PRO A 176 -14.06 -2.00 7.68
C PRO A 176 -12.77 -1.36 7.17
N LEU A 177 -12.16 -1.90 6.13
CA LEU A 177 -10.95 -1.37 5.51
C LEU A 177 -11.22 -0.02 4.84
N LEU A 178 -12.30 0.10 4.05
CA LEU A 178 -12.71 1.36 3.43
C LEU A 178 -13.09 2.43 4.46
N LEU A 179 -13.78 2.03 5.53
CA LEU A 179 -14.18 2.96 6.61
C LEU A 179 -12.99 3.47 7.41
N SER A 180 -11.90 2.73 7.49
CA SER A 180 -10.67 3.16 8.16
C SER A 180 -9.92 4.26 7.38
N MET A 181 -10.13 4.35 6.06
CA MET A 181 -9.46 5.34 5.22
C MET A 181 -10.04 6.76 5.41
N PRO A 182 -9.20 7.80 5.35
CA PRO A 182 -9.66 9.19 5.27
C PRO A 182 -10.54 9.41 4.02
N PRO A 183 -11.35 10.49 3.98
CA PRO A 183 -12.17 10.85 2.81
C PRO A 183 -11.33 11.49 1.69
N ILE A 184 -10.44 10.69 1.09
CA ILE A 184 -9.51 11.06 0.01
C ILE A 184 -9.98 10.53 -1.34
N ALA A 185 -9.39 11.04 -2.45
CA ALA A 185 -9.74 10.61 -3.79
C ALA A 185 -9.46 9.13 -4.02
N LEU A 186 -8.34 8.60 -3.49
CA LEU A 186 -8.00 7.18 -3.57
C LEU A 186 -9.12 6.30 -2.99
N ARG A 187 -9.69 6.63 -1.82
CA ARG A 187 -10.82 5.87 -1.24
C ARG A 187 -12.01 5.82 -2.18
N THR A 188 -12.35 6.95 -2.81
CA THR A 188 -13.45 7.03 -3.77
C THR A 188 -13.18 6.16 -5.00
N GLN A 189 -11.95 6.15 -5.52
CA GLN A 189 -11.58 5.29 -6.65
C GLN A 189 -11.61 3.81 -6.28
N MET A 190 -11.12 3.44 -5.10
CA MET A 190 -11.18 2.06 -4.60
C MET A 190 -12.62 1.57 -4.43
N LEU A 191 -13.53 2.43 -3.95
CA LEU A 191 -14.93 2.10 -3.83
C LEU A 191 -15.57 1.88 -5.20
N ARG A 192 -15.28 2.72 -6.20
CA ARG A 192 -15.76 2.55 -7.59
C ARG A 192 -15.24 1.26 -8.21
N GLU A 193 -13.96 0.98 -8.05
CA GLU A 193 -13.34 -0.25 -8.54
C GLU A 193 -13.94 -1.50 -7.88
N LEU A 194 -14.19 -1.45 -6.56
CA LEU A 194 -14.87 -2.53 -5.85
C LEU A 194 -16.29 -2.77 -6.40
N ALA A 195 -17.04 -1.69 -6.67
CA ALA A 195 -18.36 -1.78 -7.26
C ALA A 195 -18.34 -2.48 -8.63
N ILE A 196 -17.39 -2.13 -9.49
CA ILE A 196 -17.18 -2.78 -10.80
C ILE A 196 -16.87 -4.27 -10.61
N ARG A 197 -15.92 -4.62 -9.74
CA ARG A 197 -15.50 -6.01 -9.51
C ARG A 197 -16.59 -6.90 -8.94
N THR A 198 -17.53 -6.31 -8.22
CA THR A 198 -18.62 -7.04 -7.56
C THR A 198 -19.96 -6.87 -8.25
N ASN A 199 -19.98 -6.29 -9.47
CA ASN A 199 -21.18 -6.06 -10.28
C ASN A 199 -22.31 -5.36 -9.48
N THR A 200 -21.94 -4.26 -8.79
CA THR A 200 -22.86 -3.39 -8.05
C THR A 200 -22.62 -1.94 -8.44
N THR A 201 -23.50 -1.04 -8.03
CA THR A 201 -23.28 0.39 -8.27
C THR A 201 -22.49 1.03 -7.12
N PRO A 202 -21.71 2.09 -7.38
CA PRO A 202 -21.07 2.85 -6.31
C PRO A 202 -22.05 3.35 -5.25
N ALA A 203 -23.25 3.79 -5.64
CA ALA A 203 -24.27 4.29 -4.71
C ALA A 203 -24.78 3.20 -3.75
N GLU A 204 -25.00 1.97 -4.25
CA GLU A 204 -25.41 0.84 -3.41
C GLU A 204 -24.30 0.48 -2.42
N LEU A 205 -23.05 0.47 -2.89
CA LEU A 205 -21.91 0.15 -2.04
C LEU A 205 -21.67 1.24 -0.97
N GLU A 206 -21.85 2.50 -1.33
CA GLU A 206 -21.80 3.63 -0.40
C GLU A 206 -22.88 3.51 0.69
N ALA A 207 -24.11 3.23 0.29
CA ALA A 207 -25.21 3.01 1.23
C ALA A 207 -24.93 1.83 2.16
N PHE A 208 -24.42 0.72 1.63
CA PHE A 208 -24.02 -0.46 2.41
C PHE A 208 -22.89 -0.14 3.40
N CYS A 209 -21.89 0.62 2.98
CA CYS A 209 -20.79 1.05 3.84
C CYS A 209 -21.20 2.11 4.86
N GLY A 210 -22.31 2.83 4.66
CA GLY A 210 -22.67 4.01 5.46
C GLY A 210 -21.76 5.21 5.14
N LEU A 211 -21.22 5.27 3.93
CA LEU A 211 -20.39 6.36 3.44
C LEU A 211 -21.31 7.36 2.74
N THR A 212 -21.36 8.62 3.23
CA THR A 212 -22.01 9.69 2.50
C THR A 212 -21.00 10.26 1.51
N ILE A 213 -21.19 10.02 0.20
CA ILE A 213 -20.42 10.74 -0.80
C ILE A 213 -21.04 12.11 -0.98
N VAL A 214 -20.20 13.14 -0.87
CA VAL A 214 -20.50 14.45 -1.41
C VAL A 214 -20.59 14.27 -2.93
N PRO A 215 -21.76 14.53 -3.56
CA PRO A 215 -21.85 14.38 -5.02
C PRO A 215 -20.79 15.25 -5.67
N ALA A 216 -20.04 14.67 -6.61
CA ALA A 216 -19.11 15.46 -7.41
C ALA A 216 -19.89 16.65 -8.02
N PRO A 217 -19.34 17.89 -7.99
CA PRO A 217 -20.00 19.03 -8.62
C PRO A 217 -20.27 18.64 -10.08
N GLN A 218 -21.55 18.71 -10.46
CA GLN A 218 -21.93 18.48 -11.85
C GLN A 218 -21.30 19.60 -12.67
N VAL A 219 -20.20 19.31 -13.35
CA VAL A 219 -19.60 20.21 -14.33
C VAL A 219 -20.53 20.21 -15.53
N THR A 220 -21.49 21.14 -15.53
CA THR A 220 -22.33 21.40 -16.68
C THR A 220 -21.45 22.06 -17.74
N TYR A 221 -20.97 21.28 -18.69
CA TYR A 221 -20.36 21.83 -19.90
C TYR A 221 -21.46 22.54 -20.68
N GLN A 222 -21.59 23.87 -20.52
CA GLN A 222 -22.38 24.68 -21.44
C GLN A 222 -21.66 24.68 -22.78
N THR A 223 -22.14 23.87 -23.70
CA THR A 223 -21.72 23.94 -25.10
C THR A 223 -22.21 25.28 -25.64
N LYS A 224 -21.30 26.25 -25.72
CA LYS A 224 -21.55 27.53 -26.39
C LYS A 224 -21.68 27.25 -27.88
N VAL A 225 -22.93 27.08 -28.34
CA VAL A 225 -23.22 26.99 -29.78
C VAL A 225 -22.90 28.35 -30.38
N LEU A 226 -21.76 28.41 -31.10
CA LEU A 226 -21.41 29.55 -31.93
C LEU A 226 -22.42 29.62 -33.08
N LYS A 227 -23.30 30.64 -33.04
CA LYS A 227 -24.16 30.94 -34.18
C LYS A 227 -23.27 31.34 -35.38
N PRO A 228 -23.56 30.81 -36.60
CA PRO A 228 -22.86 31.25 -37.79
C PRO A 228 -23.18 32.75 -38.05
N GLN A 229 -22.14 33.54 -38.22
CA GLN A 229 -22.28 34.92 -38.70
C GLN A 229 -22.79 34.89 -40.15
N SER A 230 -24.00 35.35 -40.34
CA SER A 230 -24.52 35.61 -41.68
C SER A 230 -23.73 36.74 -42.36
N GLY A 231 -22.99 36.40 -43.38
CA GLY A 231 -22.26 37.34 -44.25
C GLY A 231 -23.22 38.35 -44.85
N ALA A 232 -22.86 39.62 -44.70
CA ALA A 232 -23.54 40.70 -45.36
C ALA A 232 -22.82 41.13 -46.62
N ASN A 233 -23.59 41.13 -47.70
CA ASN A 233 -23.58 42.00 -48.86
C ASN A 233 -22.28 42.31 -49.61
N ALA A 234 -22.17 41.67 -50.75
CA ALA A 234 -21.59 42.29 -51.92
C ALA A 234 -22.56 43.37 -52.47
N GLN A 235 -22.12 44.61 -52.55
CA GLN A 235 -22.69 45.61 -53.44
C GLN A 235 -21.64 45.99 -54.48
N THR A 236 -22.06 45.71 -55.71
CA THR A 236 -21.48 46.15 -56.99
C THR A 236 -21.63 47.68 -57.16
N VAL A 237 -20.61 48.34 -57.59
CA VAL A 237 -20.65 49.30 -58.76
C VAL A 237 -19.31 49.27 -59.43
#